data_721ccdefb7425ecf86cff63a47b5e5e4
#
_entry.id   721ccdefb7425ecf86cff63a47b5e5e4
#
_cell.length_a   1.000
_cell.length_b   1.000
_cell.length_c   1.000
_cell.angle_alpha   90.00
_cell.angle_beta   90.00
_cell.angle_gamma   90.00
#
_symmetry.space_group_name_H-M   'P 1'
#
loop_
_entity.id
_entity.type
_entity.pdbx_description
1 polymer ?
#
loop_
_entity_poly.entity_id
_entity_poly.type
_entity_poly.pdbx_seq_one_letter_code
_entity_poly.pdbx_strand_id
1 'polypeptide(L)'
;MIPAMVVPVLARHDLLDRMIMSINYPVKDLLIINNGARDYDYVPVWNQWIAKIWHLRIPSNLGVASSWNLGIKCLPNSDWWLISNFDVEWGGDSLKMFDELSNPNKLLLSNGAPSWCAFSIGWKVVDKVGLFDEALHPAYFEDNDYERRCKEAGIDVSDSFIPLAHDNSSTLKAGFQAKNNQTFENNANYYQNKINNKDYSSGVWSIRRRRQNSWD
;
A
#
# COMPACT_ATOMS: atom_id res chain seq x y z
N MET A 1 7.89 -16.00 5.96
CA MET A 1 8.05 -15.51 4.56
C MET A 1 6.91 -14.58 4.20
N ILE A 2 7.20 -13.38 3.76
CA ILE A 2 6.20 -12.39 3.30
C ILE A 2 5.49 -12.96 2.05
N PRO A 3 4.18 -13.19 2.09
CA PRO A 3 3.48 -13.85 0.97
C PRO A 3 3.32 -12.94 -0.25
N ALA A 4 3.10 -11.64 -0.03
CA ALA A 4 2.94 -10.63 -1.07
C ALA A 4 3.41 -9.27 -0.56
N MET A 5 4.28 -8.61 -1.31
CA MET A 5 4.69 -7.22 -1.08
C MET A 5 4.25 -6.38 -2.26
N VAL A 6 3.61 -5.23 -2.00
CA VAL A 6 3.08 -4.31 -3.01
C VAL A 6 3.75 -2.96 -2.85
N VAL A 7 4.35 -2.46 -3.92
CA VAL A 7 5.12 -1.21 -3.91
C VAL A 7 4.72 -0.32 -5.08
N PRO A 8 3.90 0.71 -4.83
CA PRO A 8 3.65 1.75 -5.83
C PRO A 8 4.87 2.67 -5.97
N VAL A 9 5.21 3.05 -7.18
CA VAL A 9 6.23 4.04 -7.48
C VAL A 9 5.75 5.01 -8.57
N LEU A 10 6.07 6.29 -8.43
CA LEU A 10 5.74 7.32 -9.43
C LEU A 10 7.00 7.95 -10.03
N ALA A 11 8.04 8.09 -9.22
CA ALA A 11 9.33 8.70 -9.59
C ALA A 11 10.42 8.15 -8.65
N ARG A 12 11.67 8.53 -8.88
CA ARG A 12 12.79 8.17 -8.01
C ARG A 12 12.99 6.65 -7.92
N HIS A 13 13.12 6.01 -9.08
CA HIS A 13 13.42 4.56 -9.17
C HIS A 13 14.73 4.18 -8.48
N ASP A 14 15.65 5.15 -8.29
CA ASP A 14 16.85 4.99 -7.47
C ASP A 14 16.52 4.62 -6.00
N LEU A 15 15.47 5.20 -5.43
CA LEU A 15 15.01 4.87 -4.08
C LEU A 15 14.30 3.51 -4.05
N LEU A 16 13.55 3.18 -5.11
CA LEU A 16 12.96 1.86 -5.25
C LEU A 16 14.04 0.77 -5.30
N ASP A 17 15.12 0.99 -6.05
CA ASP A 17 16.26 0.05 -6.10
C ASP A 17 16.91 -0.11 -4.72
N ARG A 18 17.09 0.99 -3.98
CA ARG A 18 17.60 0.95 -2.60
C ARG A 18 16.68 0.15 -1.69
N MET A 19 15.36 0.37 -1.79
CA MET A 19 14.37 -0.40 -1.03
C MET A 19 14.45 -1.89 -1.36
N ILE A 20 14.49 -2.26 -2.64
CA ILE A 20 14.61 -3.66 -3.08
C ILE A 20 15.90 -4.27 -2.54
N MET A 21 17.02 -3.56 -2.64
CA MET A 21 18.32 -4.05 -2.15
C MET A 21 18.39 -4.19 -0.64
N SER A 22 17.60 -3.45 0.11
CA SER A 22 17.51 -3.56 1.57
C SER A 22 16.67 -4.75 2.05
N ILE A 23 15.92 -5.42 1.17
CA ILE A 23 15.15 -6.63 1.52
C ILE A 23 16.12 -7.73 1.93
N ASN A 24 16.01 -8.16 3.18
CA ASN A 24 16.88 -9.14 3.84
C ASN A 24 16.12 -10.34 4.44
N TYR A 25 14.88 -10.55 4.01
CA TYR A 25 14.00 -11.61 4.47
C TYR A 25 13.18 -12.17 3.29
N PRO A 26 12.83 -13.48 3.28
CA PRO A 26 12.13 -14.07 2.15
C PRO A 26 10.81 -13.41 1.81
N VAL A 27 10.67 -12.95 0.56
CA VAL A 27 9.46 -12.42 -0.07
C VAL A 27 9.07 -13.33 -1.22
N LYS A 28 7.85 -13.85 -1.21
CA LYS A 28 7.36 -14.74 -2.27
C LYS A 28 7.08 -13.97 -3.56
N ASP A 29 6.21 -12.96 -3.47
CA ASP A 29 5.80 -12.13 -4.61
C ASP A 29 6.03 -10.66 -4.27
N LEU A 30 6.90 -9.97 -5.02
CA LEU A 30 7.04 -8.52 -5.03
C LEU A 30 6.33 -7.97 -6.25
N LEU A 31 5.28 -7.18 -6.06
CA LEU A 31 4.58 -6.47 -7.11
C LEU A 31 4.92 -4.98 -7.08
N ILE A 32 5.60 -4.51 -8.11
CA ILE A 32 5.91 -3.11 -8.34
C ILE A 32 4.83 -2.53 -9.26
N ILE A 33 4.16 -1.46 -8.82
CA ILE A 33 3.18 -0.73 -9.61
C ILE A 33 3.81 0.59 -10.02
N ASN A 34 4.33 0.64 -11.23
CA ASN A 34 4.99 1.83 -11.77
C ASN A 34 3.97 2.77 -12.40
N ASN A 35 3.64 3.84 -11.68
CA ASN A 35 2.73 4.90 -12.10
C ASN A 35 3.43 5.99 -12.92
N GLY A 36 4.75 5.89 -13.09
CA GLY A 36 5.58 6.89 -13.80
C GLY A 36 5.61 6.64 -15.29
N ALA A 37 4.91 7.46 -16.07
CA ALA A 37 4.90 7.36 -17.52
C ALA A 37 6.27 7.67 -18.19
N ARG A 38 7.24 8.20 -17.44
CA ARG A 38 8.52 8.68 -18.00
C ARG A 38 9.62 7.62 -18.02
N ASP A 39 9.51 6.57 -17.21
CA ASP A 39 10.56 5.56 -17.03
C ASP A 39 10.07 4.19 -17.49
N TYR A 40 9.60 4.13 -18.74
CA TYR A 40 9.10 2.89 -19.33
C TYR A 40 10.15 1.79 -19.42
N ASP A 41 11.43 2.15 -19.49
CA ASP A 41 12.56 1.22 -19.65
C ASP A 41 13.16 0.77 -18.32
N TYR A 42 12.63 1.23 -17.19
CA TYR A 42 13.09 0.81 -15.88
C TYR A 42 12.94 -0.70 -15.70
N VAL A 43 14.00 -1.35 -15.28
CA VAL A 43 14.05 -2.76 -14.92
C VAL A 43 14.45 -2.85 -13.45
N PRO A 44 13.62 -3.49 -12.59
CA PRO A 44 13.95 -3.64 -11.17
C PRO A 44 15.25 -4.41 -10.96
N VAL A 45 16.01 -4.00 -9.97
CA VAL A 45 17.22 -4.74 -9.53
C VAL A 45 16.82 -6.10 -8.97
N TRP A 46 17.71 -7.08 -9.12
CA TRP A 46 17.50 -8.40 -8.54
C TRP A 46 17.95 -8.46 -7.07
N ASN A 47 17.20 -9.21 -6.24
CA ASN A 47 17.57 -9.51 -4.86
C ASN A 47 17.26 -10.99 -4.56
N GLN A 48 18.23 -11.70 -3.99
CA GLN A 48 18.16 -13.15 -3.69
C GLN A 48 17.02 -13.55 -2.73
N TRP A 49 16.50 -12.60 -1.94
CA TRP A 49 15.42 -12.84 -1.00
C TRP A 49 14.02 -12.79 -1.64
N ILE A 50 13.94 -12.43 -2.91
CA ILE A 50 12.67 -12.28 -3.62
C ILE A 50 12.51 -13.43 -4.60
N ALA A 51 11.50 -14.27 -4.39
CA ALA A 51 11.27 -15.41 -5.26
C ALA A 51 10.72 -14.98 -6.64
N LYS A 52 9.86 -13.95 -6.68
CA LYS A 52 9.29 -13.44 -7.93
C LYS A 52 9.06 -11.94 -7.87
N ILE A 53 9.48 -11.23 -8.93
CA ILE A 53 9.20 -9.82 -9.14
C ILE A 53 8.19 -9.69 -10.28
N TRP A 54 7.10 -8.98 -10.00
CA TRP A 54 6.12 -8.55 -10.97
C TRP A 54 6.26 -7.05 -11.16
N HIS A 55 6.39 -6.60 -12.41
CA HIS A 55 6.52 -5.18 -12.72
C HIS A 55 5.36 -4.76 -13.62
N LEU A 56 4.41 -4.05 -13.04
CA LEU A 56 3.23 -3.54 -13.73
C LEU A 56 3.44 -2.07 -14.08
N ARG A 57 3.49 -1.78 -15.38
CA ARG A 57 3.63 -0.41 -15.90
C ARG A 57 2.25 0.16 -16.19
N ILE A 58 1.96 1.30 -15.60
CA ILE A 58 0.68 1.99 -15.75
C ILE A 58 0.89 3.24 -16.59
N PRO A 59 0.04 3.49 -17.62
CA PRO A 59 0.23 4.61 -18.55
C PRO A 59 -0.02 5.98 -17.90
N SER A 60 -0.66 6.02 -16.74
CA SER A 60 -0.94 7.26 -16.00
C SER A 60 -0.90 7.01 -14.50
N ASN A 61 -0.70 8.06 -13.70
CA ASN A 61 -0.73 7.96 -12.25
C ASN A 61 -2.13 7.59 -11.74
N LEU A 62 -2.27 6.41 -11.16
CA LEU A 62 -3.51 5.93 -10.53
C LEU A 62 -3.76 6.55 -9.16
N GLY A 63 -2.75 7.16 -8.56
CA GLY A 63 -2.78 7.57 -7.15
C GLY A 63 -2.47 6.43 -6.18
N VAL A 64 -2.41 6.76 -4.90
CA VAL A 64 -1.99 5.86 -3.83
C VAL A 64 -3.03 4.77 -3.58
N ALA A 65 -4.27 5.16 -3.27
CA ALA A 65 -5.36 4.23 -2.97
C ALA A 65 -5.59 3.20 -4.09
N SER A 66 -5.68 3.68 -5.34
CA SER A 66 -5.89 2.79 -6.50
C SER A 66 -4.72 1.85 -6.73
N SER A 67 -3.50 2.30 -6.47
CA SER A 67 -2.31 1.43 -6.58
C SER A 67 -2.31 0.34 -5.51
N TRP A 68 -2.63 0.67 -4.27
CA TRP A 68 -2.77 -0.32 -3.20
C TRP A 68 -3.86 -1.35 -3.52
N ASN A 69 -5.02 -0.90 -3.97
CA ASN A 69 -6.12 -1.75 -4.39
C ASN A 69 -5.74 -2.68 -5.55
N LEU A 70 -5.05 -2.13 -6.55
CA LEU A 70 -4.58 -2.91 -7.70
C LEU A 70 -3.61 -4.00 -7.25
N GLY A 71 -2.69 -3.67 -6.33
CA GLY A 71 -1.76 -4.64 -5.76
C GLY A 71 -2.47 -5.79 -5.06
N ILE A 72 -3.45 -5.49 -4.22
CA ILE A 72 -4.29 -6.47 -3.55
C ILE A 72 -5.03 -7.35 -4.57
N LYS A 73 -5.64 -6.74 -5.59
CA LYS A 73 -6.38 -7.45 -6.66
C LYS A 73 -5.50 -8.35 -7.52
N CYS A 74 -4.26 -7.95 -7.80
CA CYS A 74 -3.33 -8.75 -8.61
C CYS A 74 -2.77 -9.97 -7.88
N LEU A 75 -2.77 -9.97 -6.54
CA LEU A 75 -2.28 -11.06 -5.70
C LEU A 75 -3.37 -11.63 -4.77
N PRO A 76 -4.52 -12.09 -5.32
CA PRO A 76 -5.74 -12.37 -4.55
C PRO A 76 -5.64 -13.59 -3.63
N ASN A 77 -4.62 -14.43 -3.82
CA ASN A 77 -4.44 -15.68 -3.05
C ASN A 77 -3.55 -15.50 -1.81
N SER A 78 -3.11 -14.27 -1.52
CA SER A 78 -2.32 -13.99 -0.33
C SER A 78 -3.18 -13.98 0.94
N ASP A 79 -2.65 -14.47 2.05
CA ASP A 79 -3.32 -14.40 3.35
C ASP A 79 -3.32 -12.98 3.90
N TRP A 80 -2.30 -12.22 3.54
CA TRP A 80 -2.15 -10.81 3.83
C TRP A 80 -1.15 -10.19 2.84
N TRP A 81 -1.19 -8.88 2.70
CA TRP A 81 -0.29 -8.11 1.84
C TRP A 81 0.52 -7.15 2.69
N LEU A 82 1.82 -7.10 2.47
CA LEU A 82 2.68 -6.01 2.94
C LEU A 82 2.67 -4.92 1.87
N ILE A 83 2.14 -3.76 2.21
CA ILE A 83 2.15 -2.59 1.34
C ILE A 83 3.21 -1.64 1.84
N SER A 84 4.08 -1.17 0.98
CA SER A 84 5.22 -0.32 1.33
C SER A 84 5.38 0.82 0.35
N ASN A 85 5.80 1.97 0.84
CA ASN A 85 6.32 3.02 0.00
C ASN A 85 7.65 2.58 -0.63
N PHE A 86 7.94 3.13 -1.81
CA PHE A 86 9.17 2.79 -2.55
C PHE A 86 10.45 3.41 -1.95
N ASP A 87 10.32 4.35 -1.04
CA ASP A 87 11.39 5.08 -0.35
C ASP A 87 11.60 4.65 1.11
N VAL A 88 11.12 3.44 1.44
CA VAL A 88 11.42 2.74 2.69
C VAL A 88 12.75 2.00 2.54
N GLU A 89 13.53 1.94 3.59
CA GLU A 89 14.70 1.07 3.71
C GLU A 89 14.50 0.11 4.88
N TRP A 90 14.50 -1.19 4.57
CA TRP A 90 14.29 -2.25 5.55
C TRP A 90 15.55 -2.46 6.37
N GLY A 91 15.44 -2.33 7.70
CA GLY A 91 16.54 -2.51 8.63
C GLY A 91 16.34 -3.70 9.56
N GLY A 92 17.44 -4.34 10.00
CA GLY A 92 17.39 -5.38 11.01
C GLY A 92 16.38 -6.50 10.71
N ASP A 93 15.47 -6.75 11.67
CA ASP A 93 14.44 -7.80 11.60
C ASP A 93 13.06 -7.25 11.13
N SER A 94 12.98 -6.07 10.53
CA SER A 94 11.70 -5.42 10.17
C SER A 94 10.76 -6.33 9.41
N LEU A 95 11.23 -6.94 8.33
CA LEU A 95 10.41 -7.84 7.49
C LEU A 95 10.04 -9.13 8.23
N LYS A 96 10.94 -9.65 9.07
CA LYS A 96 10.65 -10.80 9.93
C LYS A 96 9.56 -10.45 10.96
N MET A 97 9.61 -9.25 11.55
CA MET A 97 8.57 -8.78 12.47
C MET A 97 7.21 -8.65 11.77
N PHE A 98 7.18 -8.13 10.53
CA PHE A 98 5.93 -8.13 9.76
C PHE A 98 5.40 -9.55 9.53
N ASP A 99 6.26 -10.52 9.19
CA ASP A 99 5.85 -11.92 8.99
C ASP A 99 5.28 -12.56 10.26
N GLU A 100 5.89 -12.30 11.40
CA GLU A 100 5.47 -12.87 12.69
C GLU A 100 4.19 -12.24 13.24
N LEU A 101 3.98 -10.94 13.00
CA LEU A 101 2.87 -10.17 13.57
C LEU A 101 1.64 -10.08 12.68
N SER A 102 1.80 -10.29 11.36
CA SER A 102 0.71 -10.20 10.39
C SER A 102 -0.11 -11.49 10.31
N ASN A 103 -1.38 -11.35 10.04
CA ASN A 103 -2.27 -12.49 9.80
C ASN A 103 -3.54 -12.05 9.02
N PRO A 104 -4.39 -12.98 8.58
CA PRO A 104 -5.57 -12.66 7.77
C PRO A 104 -6.59 -11.71 8.40
N ASN A 105 -6.61 -11.55 9.73
CA ASN A 105 -7.62 -10.75 10.44
C ASN A 105 -7.12 -9.36 10.85
N LYS A 106 -5.87 -9.01 10.52
CA LYS A 106 -5.19 -7.87 11.13
C LYS A 106 -4.82 -6.81 10.09
N LEU A 107 -4.95 -5.55 10.47
CA LEU A 107 -4.27 -4.40 9.89
C LEU A 107 -3.16 -4.01 10.86
N LEU A 108 -1.91 -4.10 10.42
CA LEU A 108 -0.73 -3.80 11.22
C LEU A 108 0.06 -2.67 10.57
N LEU A 109 0.24 -1.57 11.28
CA LEU A 109 1.04 -0.43 10.87
C LEU A 109 2.46 -0.53 11.45
N SER A 110 3.45 -0.04 10.71
CA SER A 110 4.78 0.20 11.27
C SER A 110 4.71 1.43 12.18
N ASN A 111 4.98 1.27 13.46
CA ASN A 111 5.07 2.41 14.38
C ASN A 111 6.40 3.14 14.18
N GLY A 112 6.46 3.90 13.13
CA GLY A 112 7.52 4.84 12.78
C GLY A 112 6.86 6.03 12.10
N ALA A 113 7.54 7.12 11.87
CA ALA A 113 6.95 8.28 11.22
C ALA A 113 7.20 8.23 9.69
N PRO A 114 6.17 8.24 8.87
CA PRO A 114 4.76 7.98 9.13
C PRO A 114 4.42 6.48 9.13
N SER A 115 3.53 6.03 10.00
CA SER A 115 3.19 4.61 10.20
C SER A 115 2.63 3.91 8.94
N TRP A 116 1.97 4.65 8.07
CA TRP A 116 1.44 4.17 6.79
C TRP A 116 2.47 4.08 5.64
N CYS A 117 3.75 4.38 5.91
CA CYS A 117 4.80 4.15 4.91
C CYS A 117 5.06 2.67 4.64
N ALA A 118 4.75 1.81 5.62
CA ALA A 118 4.73 0.35 5.46
C ALA A 118 3.66 -0.24 6.41
N PHE A 119 2.79 -1.08 5.88
CA PHE A 119 1.73 -1.72 6.65
C PHE A 119 1.35 -3.07 6.06
N SER A 120 0.87 -3.98 6.89
CA SER A 120 0.27 -5.22 6.40
C SER A 120 -1.23 -5.23 6.62
N ILE A 121 -1.95 -5.78 5.65
CA ILE A 121 -3.40 -5.90 5.66
C ILE A 121 -3.83 -7.33 5.34
N GLY A 122 -4.61 -7.93 6.23
CA GLY A 122 -5.15 -9.27 6.07
C GLY A 122 -6.36 -9.31 5.14
N TRP A 123 -6.54 -10.44 4.44
CA TRP A 123 -7.65 -10.56 3.49
C TRP A 123 -9.04 -10.44 4.15
N LYS A 124 -9.19 -10.87 5.42
CA LYS A 124 -10.46 -10.73 6.15
C LYS A 124 -10.77 -9.29 6.54
N VAL A 125 -9.73 -8.46 6.71
CA VAL A 125 -9.91 -7.02 6.89
C VAL A 125 -10.48 -6.43 5.60
N VAL A 126 -9.85 -6.75 4.45
CA VAL A 126 -10.34 -6.29 3.14
C VAL A 126 -11.76 -6.80 2.85
N ASP A 127 -12.07 -8.07 3.19
CA ASP A 127 -13.41 -8.62 3.00
C ASP A 127 -14.48 -7.91 3.85
N LYS A 128 -14.12 -7.49 5.06
CA LYS A 128 -15.04 -6.83 6.00
C LYS A 128 -15.18 -5.33 5.77
N VAL A 129 -14.06 -4.64 5.53
CA VAL A 129 -13.98 -3.16 5.43
C VAL A 129 -14.11 -2.70 3.97
N GLY A 130 -13.76 -3.55 3.02
CA GLY A 130 -13.61 -3.22 1.61
C GLY A 130 -12.21 -2.72 1.26
N LEU A 131 -12.07 -2.25 0.04
CA LEU A 131 -10.84 -1.67 -0.50
C LEU A 131 -10.71 -0.18 -0.09
N PHE A 132 -9.55 0.42 -0.37
CA PHE A 132 -9.32 1.85 -0.18
C PHE A 132 -10.22 2.69 -1.09
N ASP A 133 -10.56 3.91 -0.69
CA ASP A 133 -11.40 4.80 -1.49
C ASP A 133 -10.58 5.50 -2.58
N GLU A 134 -10.82 5.12 -3.83
CA GLU A 134 -10.07 5.62 -5.00
C GLU A 134 -10.47 7.05 -5.40
N ALA A 135 -11.52 7.61 -4.81
CA ALA A 135 -11.88 9.01 -5.00
C ALA A 135 -10.90 9.97 -4.29
N LEU A 136 -10.13 9.46 -3.31
CA LEU A 136 -9.04 10.18 -2.64
C LEU A 136 -7.77 10.14 -3.51
N HIS A 137 -7.82 10.83 -4.64
CA HIS A 137 -6.79 10.83 -5.67
C HIS A 137 -6.05 12.18 -5.73
N PRO A 138 -4.73 12.25 -5.95
CA PRO A 138 -3.79 11.11 -6.10
C PRO A 138 -3.27 10.58 -4.77
N ALA A 139 -3.37 11.30 -3.67
CA ALA A 139 -2.86 10.94 -2.35
C ALA A 139 -3.49 11.80 -1.26
N TYR A 140 -3.32 11.36 -0.02
CA TYR A 140 -3.81 11.92 1.26
C TYR A 140 -5.27 11.62 1.57
N PHE A 141 -5.48 11.32 2.84
CA PHE A 141 -6.74 10.93 3.48
C PHE A 141 -7.23 9.51 3.17
N GLU A 142 -6.58 8.74 2.28
CA GLU A 142 -6.90 7.34 2.02
C GLU A 142 -6.65 6.47 3.25
N ASP A 143 -5.60 6.77 4.01
CA ASP A 143 -5.24 6.15 5.27
C ASP A 143 -6.25 6.54 6.39
N ASN A 144 -6.55 7.80 6.55
CA ASN A 144 -7.52 8.31 7.52
C ASN A 144 -8.93 7.73 7.28
N ASP A 145 -9.37 7.66 6.01
CA ASP A 145 -10.64 7.05 5.66
C ASP A 145 -10.66 5.56 5.98
N TYR A 146 -9.57 4.85 5.68
CA TYR A 146 -9.49 3.42 5.94
C TYR A 146 -9.49 3.11 7.43
N GLU A 147 -8.73 3.85 8.24
CA GLU A 147 -8.75 3.71 9.71
C GLU A 147 -10.16 3.95 10.28
N ARG A 148 -10.84 5.01 9.82
CA ARG A 148 -12.20 5.31 10.24
C ARG A 148 -13.16 4.17 9.91
N ARG A 149 -13.05 3.57 8.71
CA ARG A 149 -13.87 2.42 8.31
C ARG A 149 -13.53 1.15 9.10
N CYS A 150 -12.26 0.93 9.40
CA CYS A 150 -11.82 -0.16 10.27
C CYS A 150 -12.44 -0.03 11.67
N LYS A 151 -12.39 1.16 12.26
CA LYS A 151 -12.99 1.44 13.58
C LYS A 151 -14.50 1.17 13.59
N GLU A 152 -15.22 1.63 12.58
CA GLU A 152 -16.66 1.38 12.45
C GLU A 152 -16.99 -0.10 12.27
N ALA A 153 -16.16 -0.81 11.53
CA ALA A 153 -16.28 -2.25 11.33
C ALA A 153 -15.82 -3.09 12.55
N GLY A 154 -15.31 -2.47 13.62
CA GLY A 154 -14.75 -3.17 14.77
C GLY A 154 -13.50 -3.99 14.42
N ILE A 155 -12.69 -3.47 13.49
CA ILE A 155 -11.35 -3.98 13.18
C ILE A 155 -10.34 -3.19 14.00
N ASP A 156 -9.51 -3.92 14.75
CA ASP A 156 -8.39 -3.32 15.47
C ASP A 156 -7.26 -2.97 14.50
N VAL A 157 -6.86 -1.70 14.53
CA VAL A 157 -5.67 -1.22 13.82
C VAL A 157 -4.51 -1.28 14.79
N SER A 158 -3.65 -2.25 14.59
CA SER A 158 -2.52 -2.50 15.48
C SER A 158 -1.29 -1.71 15.04
N ASP A 159 -0.68 -1.01 15.97
CA ASP A 159 0.64 -0.41 15.82
C ASP A 159 1.70 -1.27 16.50
N SER A 160 2.82 -1.49 15.82
CA SER A 160 3.99 -2.15 16.40
C SER A 160 5.24 -1.40 15.98
N PHE A 161 6.15 -1.17 16.92
CA PHE A 161 7.43 -0.55 16.57
C PHE A 161 8.23 -1.52 15.70
N ILE A 162 8.17 -1.29 14.39
CA ILE A 162 8.94 -2.03 13.38
C ILE A 162 9.99 -1.06 12.83
N PRO A 163 11.28 -1.29 13.11
CA PRO A 163 12.34 -0.35 12.73
C PRO A 163 12.54 -0.34 11.22
N LEU A 164 12.35 0.81 10.61
CA LEU A 164 12.64 1.08 9.20
C LEU A 164 13.03 2.54 9.01
N ALA A 165 13.80 2.82 7.98
CA ALA A 165 14.07 4.18 7.54
C ALA A 165 13.13 4.57 6.40
N HIS A 166 12.73 5.86 6.34
CA HIS A 166 11.82 6.38 5.32
C HIS A 166 12.25 7.78 4.87
N ASP A 167 12.48 7.93 3.57
CA ASP A 167 12.84 9.22 2.96
C ASP A 167 11.61 10.09 2.69
N ASN A 168 10.92 10.44 3.72
CA ASN A 168 9.64 11.15 3.67
C ASN A 168 9.54 12.23 2.57
N SER A 169 8.42 12.23 1.85
CA SER A 169 8.09 13.22 0.80
C SER A 169 8.97 13.15 -0.46
N SER A 170 9.55 12.01 -0.79
CA SER A 170 10.42 11.85 -1.97
C SER A 170 9.71 12.19 -3.29
N THR A 171 8.44 11.80 -3.43
CA THR A 171 7.61 12.16 -4.60
C THR A 171 7.41 13.67 -4.72
N LEU A 172 7.13 14.36 -3.62
CA LEU A 172 6.95 15.83 -3.63
C LEU A 172 8.25 16.54 -4.04
N LYS A 173 9.37 16.10 -3.48
CA LYS A 173 10.72 16.61 -3.82
C LYS A 173 11.07 16.38 -5.29
N ALA A 174 10.46 15.39 -5.94
CA ALA A 174 10.64 15.11 -7.37
C ALA A 174 9.78 16.00 -8.30
N GLY A 175 9.19 17.08 -7.80
CA GLY A 175 8.49 18.10 -8.60
C GLY A 175 6.97 17.99 -8.61
N PHE A 176 6.37 17.15 -7.75
CA PHE A 176 4.92 16.98 -7.70
C PHE A 176 4.20 17.85 -6.67
N GLN A 177 4.93 18.76 -5.98
CA GLN A 177 4.39 19.59 -4.90
C GLN A 177 3.21 20.46 -5.33
N ALA A 178 3.30 21.14 -6.48
CA ALA A 178 2.23 22.04 -6.94
C ALA A 178 0.92 21.30 -7.23
N LYS A 179 1.02 20.16 -7.92
CA LYS A 179 -0.14 19.31 -8.22
C LYS A 179 -0.73 18.72 -6.94
N ASN A 180 0.12 18.33 -6.02
CA ASN A 180 -0.29 17.82 -4.72
C ASN A 180 -1.09 18.86 -3.92
N ASN A 181 -0.60 20.09 -3.83
CA ASN A 181 -1.28 21.17 -3.11
C ASN A 181 -2.69 21.45 -3.68
N GLN A 182 -2.84 21.37 -5.00
CA GLN A 182 -4.13 21.56 -5.66
C GLN A 182 -5.14 20.46 -5.31
N THR A 183 -4.69 19.22 -5.16
CA THR A 183 -5.58 18.07 -4.89
C THR A 183 -5.82 17.84 -3.42
N PHE A 184 -4.90 18.24 -2.55
CA PHE A 184 -4.99 18.04 -1.10
C PHE A 184 -6.26 18.67 -0.51
N GLU A 185 -6.58 19.91 -0.87
CA GLU A 185 -7.77 20.61 -0.38
C GLU A 185 -9.06 19.91 -0.84
N ASN A 186 -9.09 19.44 -2.09
CA ASN A 186 -10.22 18.68 -2.63
C ASN A 186 -10.44 17.38 -1.86
N ASN A 187 -9.36 16.64 -1.59
CA ASN A 187 -9.40 15.40 -0.84
C ASN A 187 -9.82 15.64 0.62
N ALA A 188 -9.32 16.72 1.24
CA ALA A 188 -9.73 17.11 2.59
C ALA A 188 -11.24 17.39 2.67
N ASN A 189 -11.77 18.14 1.72
CA ASN A 189 -13.20 18.46 1.63
C ASN A 189 -14.04 17.19 1.38
N TYR A 190 -13.60 16.33 0.48
CA TYR A 190 -14.26 15.05 0.22
C TYR A 190 -14.30 14.17 1.48
N TYR A 191 -13.17 14.01 2.14
CA TYR A 191 -13.07 13.23 3.38
C TYR A 191 -13.96 13.82 4.50
N GLN A 192 -13.96 15.15 4.66
CA GLN A 192 -14.80 15.80 5.64
C GLN A 192 -16.31 15.59 5.33
N ASN A 193 -16.70 15.59 4.06
CA ASN A 193 -18.07 15.28 3.65
C ASN A 193 -18.46 13.83 3.99
N LYS A 194 -17.54 12.88 3.79
CA LYS A 194 -17.77 11.49 4.22
C LYS A 194 -17.98 11.38 5.73
N ILE A 195 -17.19 12.12 6.53
CA ILE A 195 -17.38 12.15 7.99
C ILE A 195 -18.76 12.69 8.35
N ASN A 196 -19.14 13.83 7.81
CA ASN A 196 -20.39 14.52 8.11
C ASN A 196 -21.63 13.66 7.75
N ASN A 197 -21.54 12.92 6.65
CA ASN A 197 -22.61 12.06 6.16
C ASN A 197 -22.56 10.63 6.73
N LYS A 198 -21.61 10.32 7.60
CA LYS A 198 -21.36 8.95 8.10
C LYS A 198 -21.19 7.94 6.96
N ASP A 199 -20.55 8.34 5.87
CA ASP A 199 -20.30 7.48 4.73
C ASP A 199 -19.04 6.65 4.97
N TYR A 200 -19.20 5.35 5.04
CA TYR A 200 -18.14 4.34 5.25
C TYR A 200 -17.88 3.51 3.99
N SER A 201 -18.45 3.86 2.85
CA SER A 201 -18.22 3.17 1.59
C SER A 201 -16.86 3.54 0.98
N SER A 202 -16.29 2.64 0.19
CA SER A 202 -15.12 2.92 -0.63
C SER A 202 -15.49 3.28 -2.08
N GLY A 203 -16.74 3.06 -2.48
CA GLY A 203 -17.15 3.21 -3.88
C GLY A 203 -16.47 2.26 -4.86
N VAL A 204 -15.67 1.31 -4.38
CA VAL A 204 -14.85 0.38 -5.16
C VAL A 204 -15.36 -1.05 -5.01
N TRP A 205 -15.26 -1.85 -6.07
CA TRP A 205 -15.58 -3.27 -6.02
C TRP A 205 -14.74 -4.02 -5.00
N SER A 206 -15.40 -4.68 -4.05
CA SER A 206 -14.76 -5.56 -3.07
C SER A 206 -14.17 -6.78 -3.76
N ILE A 207 -13.02 -7.24 -3.25
CA ILE A 207 -12.50 -8.55 -3.66
C ILE A 207 -13.22 -9.60 -2.82
N ARG A 208 -13.85 -10.57 -3.49
CA ARG A 208 -14.21 -11.82 -2.85
C ARG A 208 -13.16 -12.87 -3.18
N ARG A 209 -12.56 -13.44 -2.16
CA ARG A 209 -11.65 -14.56 -2.34
C ARG A 209 -12.40 -15.72 -2.97
N ARG A 210 -11.84 -16.31 -4.01
CA ARG A 210 -12.32 -17.60 -4.57
C ARG A 210 -12.14 -18.72 -3.54
N ARG A 211 -12.88 -18.67 -2.45
CA ARG A 211 -13.11 -19.85 -1.63
C ARG A 211 -14.49 -20.35 -1.98
N GLN A 212 -14.60 -21.29 -2.88
CA GLN A 212 -15.86 -21.91 -3.32
C GLN A 212 -16.46 -21.25 -4.58
N ASN A 213 -16.15 -21.82 -5.72
CA ASN A 213 -17.00 -22.11 -6.88
C ASN A 213 -18.24 -21.25 -7.14
N SER A 214 -18.25 -19.98 -6.83
CA SER A 214 -19.36 -19.14 -7.21
C SER A 214 -18.86 -17.88 -7.90
N TRP A 215 -19.29 -17.74 -9.09
CA TRP A 215 -19.29 -16.52 -9.88
C TRP A 215 -20.54 -15.68 -9.50
N ASP A 216 -20.85 -15.59 -8.22
CA ASP A 216 -22.02 -14.87 -7.73
C ASP A 216 -21.68 -13.42 -7.39
#